data_ea64abec5a0c6c13d56cfaf5c50a0b5e
#
_entry.id   ea64abec5a0c6c13d56cfaf5c50a0b5e
#
_cell.length_a   1.000
_cell.length_b   1.000
_cell.length_c   1.000
_cell.angle_alpha   90.00
_cell.angle_beta   90.00
_cell.angle_gamma   90.00
#
_symmetry.space_group_name_H-M   'P 1'
#
loop_
_entity.id
_entity.type
_entity.pdbx_description
1 polymer ?
#
loop_
_entity_poly.entity_id
_entity_poly.type
_entity_poly.pdbx_seq_one_letter_code
_entity_poly.pdbx_strand_id
1 'polypeptide(L)'
;PYATFPAAALGWVISEEKFFKVKFVDYLKLRASWGINGNRDITNYAALSKMLAEKSLNTDLNGNPITIPTLEINTMGNKKLKWEKTEAYNLALDFRLFNGRLNGTVETYYMSTTDVLVNRELPTITGYKRVYANLGEIRNKGFELSLSSTNMKQHNFEWTSNLIFSLNRNKIITITGEKYDVFDKDGNFVGQKEPDDKTNNWFIGQAKDVIWDYKILGTWKIGQEEEAAKWNQAPGDFRLEDVNDDGLLTDEDKQFLGYKTPRFSWTLSNTFTLFNDFEFSFVLYSLWGHKGSYNLAKHADHIEDRCNSRDIPYWTPENQLDDFARLRSAPAKGVDYSVWFDKSYIRLENIALAYKVPAKFLKKTPISNLKLTLNVKNAAMWAKDWKFGDPEDGMRSQRIFTFGLNMTL
;
A
#
# COMPACT_ATOMS: atom_id res chain seq x y z
N PRO A 1 20.98 -15.79 -20.20
CA PRO A 1 21.63 -14.63 -20.80
C PRO A 1 22.36 -13.80 -19.72
N TYR A 2 23.53 -13.27 -20.05
CA TYR A 2 24.29 -12.35 -19.20
C TYR A 2 23.78 -10.93 -19.43
N ALA A 3 23.80 -10.09 -18.37
CA ALA A 3 23.50 -8.67 -18.44
C ALA A 3 24.52 -7.90 -17.59
N THR A 4 24.82 -6.66 -17.97
CA THR A 4 25.74 -5.79 -17.24
C THR A 4 24.95 -4.72 -16.52
N PHE A 5 25.24 -4.52 -15.23
CA PHE A 5 24.57 -3.58 -14.35
C PHE A 5 25.61 -2.64 -13.71
N PRO A 6 25.96 -1.54 -14.40
CA PRO A 6 26.91 -0.56 -13.88
C PRO A 6 26.31 0.24 -12.73
N ALA A 7 27.18 0.66 -11.80
CA ALA A 7 26.82 1.57 -10.72
C ALA A 7 28.02 2.48 -10.41
N ALA A 8 27.71 3.70 -9.94
CA ALA A 8 28.68 4.67 -9.47
C ALA A 8 28.13 5.41 -8.24
N ALA A 9 29.00 5.75 -7.30
CA ALA A 9 28.63 6.53 -6.14
C ALA A 9 29.73 7.51 -5.75
N LEU A 10 29.32 8.68 -5.27
CA LEU A 10 30.21 9.72 -4.74
C LEU A 10 29.70 10.14 -3.36
N GLY A 11 30.67 10.45 -2.48
CA GLY A 11 30.41 11.00 -1.16
C GLY A 11 31.38 12.14 -0.87
N TRP A 12 30.83 13.29 -0.51
CA TRP A 12 31.62 14.48 -0.17
C TRP A 12 31.32 14.92 1.25
N VAL A 13 32.34 14.89 2.10
CA VAL A 13 32.26 15.35 3.49
C VAL A 13 32.54 16.85 3.53
N ILE A 14 31.48 17.64 3.37
CA ILE A 14 31.57 19.11 3.27
C ILE A 14 32.12 19.73 4.55
N SER A 15 31.80 19.15 5.71
CA SER A 15 32.26 19.64 7.02
C SER A 15 33.76 19.56 7.22
N GLU A 16 34.48 18.72 6.48
CA GLU A 16 35.95 18.58 6.56
C GLU A 16 36.69 19.59 5.67
N GLU A 17 35.97 20.34 4.86
CA GLU A 17 36.56 21.29 3.93
C GLU A 17 37.02 22.59 4.63
N LYS A 18 38.16 23.12 4.21
CA LYS A 18 38.77 24.32 4.79
C LYS A 18 37.89 25.59 4.74
N PHE A 19 36.97 25.65 3.76
CA PHE A 19 36.04 26.76 3.61
C PHE A 19 34.83 26.64 4.54
N PHE A 20 34.54 25.46 5.09
CA PHE A 20 33.36 25.22 5.92
C PHE A 20 33.65 25.61 7.37
N LYS A 21 33.00 26.69 7.83
CA LYS A 21 33.26 27.24 9.18
C LYS A 21 31.96 27.43 9.99
N VAL A 22 30.96 26.60 9.78
CA VAL A 22 29.66 26.71 10.45
C VAL A 22 29.72 25.98 11.78
N LYS A 23 29.74 26.74 12.90
CA LYS A 23 30.01 26.24 14.25
C LYS A 23 28.99 25.24 14.81
N PHE A 24 27.72 25.32 14.36
CA PHE A 24 26.67 24.42 14.85
C PHE A 24 26.53 23.13 14.04
N VAL A 25 27.32 22.97 12.97
CA VAL A 25 27.35 21.79 12.12
C VAL A 25 28.58 20.97 12.47
N ASP A 26 28.39 19.81 13.09
CA ASP A 26 29.45 18.92 13.48
C ASP A 26 29.89 18.00 12.33
N TYR A 27 28.96 17.66 11.46
CA TYR A 27 29.17 16.81 10.30
C TYR A 27 28.14 17.10 9.22
N LEU A 28 28.60 17.17 7.99
CA LEU A 28 27.76 17.34 6.81
C LEU A 28 28.38 16.57 5.65
N LYS A 29 27.64 15.59 5.13
CA LYS A 29 28.06 14.78 4.00
C LYS A 29 26.99 14.72 2.93
N LEU A 30 27.34 15.08 1.71
CA LEU A 30 26.51 14.86 0.53
C LEU A 30 26.88 13.52 -0.11
N ARG A 31 25.86 12.72 -0.44
CA ARG A 31 26.00 11.47 -1.17
C ARG A 31 25.17 11.53 -2.45
N ALA A 32 25.74 11.08 -3.54
CA ALA A 32 25.04 10.87 -4.79
C ALA A 32 25.38 9.50 -5.34
N SER A 33 24.39 8.75 -5.81
CA SER A 33 24.62 7.48 -6.46
C SER A 33 23.69 7.30 -7.67
N TRP A 34 24.22 6.56 -8.61
CA TRP A 34 23.51 6.10 -9.81
C TRP A 34 23.84 4.63 -10.04
N GLY A 35 22.87 3.88 -10.53
CA GLY A 35 23.11 2.50 -10.89
C GLY A 35 21.94 1.89 -11.65
N ILE A 36 22.25 0.83 -12.38
CA ILE A 36 21.27 0.00 -13.07
C ILE A 36 21.21 -1.35 -12.36
N ASN A 37 20.01 -1.77 -12.00
CA ASN A 37 19.72 -3.09 -11.44
C ASN A 37 18.87 -3.89 -12.41
N GLY A 38 19.12 -5.19 -12.49
CA GLY A 38 18.30 -6.11 -13.26
C GLY A 38 17.44 -6.99 -12.37
N ASN A 39 16.20 -7.19 -12.78
CA ASN A 39 15.31 -8.15 -12.16
C ASN A 39 14.87 -9.20 -13.18
N ARG A 40 14.85 -10.47 -12.73
CA ARG A 40 14.37 -11.62 -13.51
C ARG A 40 13.48 -12.51 -12.65
N ASP A 41 12.73 -11.92 -11.76
CA ASP A 41 11.85 -12.68 -10.87
C ASP A 41 10.59 -13.12 -11.62
N ILE A 42 10.77 -14.19 -12.41
CA ILE A 42 9.70 -14.89 -13.12
C ILE A 42 9.86 -16.39 -12.87
N THR A 43 8.75 -17.11 -12.90
CA THR A 43 8.76 -18.56 -12.73
C THR A 43 9.65 -19.24 -13.76
N ASN A 44 10.27 -20.34 -13.38
CA ASN A 44 11.04 -21.18 -14.30
C ASN A 44 10.19 -21.53 -15.53
N TYR A 45 10.82 -21.47 -16.71
CA TYR A 45 10.15 -21.76 -18.00
C TYR A 45 9.02 -20.79 -18.37
N ALA A 46 8.98 -19.57 -17.81
CA ALA A 46 7.94 -18.57 -18.13
C ALA A 46 7.93 -18.14 -19.60
N ALA A 47 9.05 -18.33 -20.32
CA ALA A 47 9.14 -18.07 -21.74
C ALA A 47 8.45 -19.13 -22.61
N LEU A 48 8.07 -20.27 -22.05
CA LEU A 48 7.42 -21.39 -22.77
C LEU A 48 5.91 -21.34 -22.55
N SER A 49 5.18 -21.86 -23.55
CA SER A 49 3.74 -22.09 -23.39
C SER A 49 3.50 -23.16 -22.32
N LYS A 50 2.51 -22.92 -21.46
CA LYS A 50 2.10 -23.86 -20.42
C LYS A 50 0.69 -24.38 -20.70
N MET A 51 0.55 -25.68 -20.63
CA MET A 51 -0.73 -26.36 -20.62
C MET A 51 -1.00 -26.88 -19.21
N LEU A 52 -2.24 -26.78 -18.77
CA LEU A 52 -2.71 -27.39 -17.54
C LEU A 52 -3.53 -28.63 -17.89
N ALA A 53 -3.24 -29.73 -17.20
CA ALA A 53 -4.08 -30.91 -17.24
C ALA A 53 -5.19 -30.71 -16.20
N GLU A 54 -6.41 -30.62 -16.66
CA GLU A 54 -7.61 -30.49 -15.83
C GLU A 54 -8.56 -31.67 -16.05
N LYS A 55 -9.57 -31.78 -15.22
CA LYS A 55 -10.64 -32.76 -15.34
C LYS A 55 -11.94 -32.02 -15.62
N SER A 56 -12.54 -32.28 -16.77
CA SER A 56 -13.86 -31.76 -17.11
C SER A 56 -14.93 -32.79 -16.93
N LEU A 57 -16.08 -32.38 -16.42
CA LEU A 57 -17.28 -33.18 -16.38
C LEU A 57 -17.84 -33.31 -17.80
N ASN A 58 -18.13 -34.53 -18.23
CA ASN A 58 -18.81 -34.83 -19.47
C ASN A 58 -19.86 -35.87 -19.20
N THR A 59 -20.62 -36.30 -20.20
CA THR A 59 -21.57 -37.40 -20.13
C THR A 59 -21.13 -38.52 -21.06
N ASP A 60 -21.30 -39.78 -20.62
CA ASP A 60 -21.13 -40.95 -21.47
C ASP A 60 -22.33 -41.08 -22.45
N LEU A 61 -22.27 -42.09 -23.34
CA LEU A 61 -23.32 -42.35 -24.32
C LEU A 61 -24.68 -42.71 -23.68
N ASN A 62 -24.70 -43.05 -22.40
CA ASN A 62 -25.90 -43.37 -21.63
C ASN A 62 -26.40 -42.18 -20.77
N GLY A 63 -25.76 -41.02 -20.87
CA GLY A 63 -26.13 -39.81 -20.10
C GLY A 63 -25.56 -39.76 -18.68
N ASN A 64 -24.67 -40.71 -18.28
CA ASN A 64 -24.07 -40.67 -16.94
C ASN A 64 -22.91 -39.68 -16.89
N PRO A 65 -22.70 -38.90 -15.79
CA PRO A 65 -21.59 -38.02 -15.66
C PRO A 65 -20.25 -38.79 -15.57
N ILE A 66 -19.33 -38.44 -16.47
CA ILE A 66 -17.97 -38.97 -16.48
C ILE A 66 -16.97 -37.82 -16.38
N THR A 67 -15.81 -38.11 -15.82
CA THR A 67 -14.70 -37.13 -15.77
C THR A 67 -13.68 -37.50 -16.84
N ILE A 68 -13.45 -36.59 -17.77
CA ILE A 68 -12.43 -36.77 -18.80
C ILE A 68 -11.24 -35.82 -18.53
N PRO A 69 -9.99 -36.28 -18.77
CA PRO A 69 -8.83 -35.42 -18.73
C PRO A 69 -8.88 -34.48 -19.90
N THR A 70 -8.71 -33.17 -19.60
CA THR A 70 -8.63 -32.11 -20.61
C THR A 70 -7.29 -31.37 -20.48
N LEU A 71 -6.76 -30.90 -21.61
CA LEU A 71 -5.60 -30.05 -21.65
C LEU A 71 -6.06 -28.64 -21.99
N GLU A 72 -5.88 -27.75 -21.03
CA GLU A 72 -6.16 -26.31 -21.21
C GLU A 72 -4.87 -25.57 -21.51
N ILE A 73 -4.86 -24.75 -22.57
CA ILE A 73 -3.75 -23.84 -22.86
C ILE A 73 -3.88 -22.63 -21.93
N ASN A 74 -2.98 -22.53 -20.96
CA ASN A 74 -3.07 -21.46 -19.95
C ASN A 74 -2.25 -20.25 -20.32
N THR A 75 -0.95 -20.44 -20.60
CA THR A 75 -0.01 -19.33 -20.81
C THR A 75 0.61 -19.41 -22.19
N MET A 76 0.55 -18.29 -22.90
CA MET A 76 1.23 -18.13 -24.19
C MET A 76 2.74 -17.99 -23.96
N GLY A 77 3.55 -18.72 -24.72
CA GLY A 77 5.00 -18.60 -24.65
C GLY A 77 5.52 -17.30 -25.28
N ASN A 78 6.55 -16.71 -24.67
CA ASN A 78 7.24 -15.55 -25.20
C ASN A 78 8.76 -15.75 -25.12
N LYS A 79 9.38 -16.08 -26.26
CA LYS A 79 10.83 -16.30 -26.36
C LYS A 79 11.65 -14.99 -26.32
N LYS A 80 10.98 -13.83 -26.41
CA LYS A 80 11.62 -12.51 -26.40
C LYS A 80 11.75 -11.91 -25.00
N LEU A 81 11.43 -12.67 -23.94
CA LEU A 81 11.55 -12.18 -22.57
C LEU A 81 13.00 -11.75 -22.25
N LYS A 82 13.11 -10.56 -21.68
CA LYS A 82 14.35 -9.92 -21.25
C LYS A 82 14.36 -9.71 -19.75
N TRP A 83 15.49 -9.22 -19.23
CA TRP A 83 15.59 -8.67 -17.89
C TRP A 83 14.85 -7.35 -17.79
N GLU A 84 14.06 -7.18 -16.76
CA GLU A 84 13.59 -5.88 -16.30
C GLU A 84 14.80 -5.08 -15.81
N LYS A 85 14.86 -3.80 -16.16
CA LYS A 85 15.96 -2.90 -15.81
C LYS A 85 15.43 -1.72 -15.02
N THR A 86 16.01 -1.51 -13.85
CA THR A 86 15.74 -0.32 -13.04
C THR A 86 16.98 0.55 -13.00
N GLU A 87 16.90 1.72 -13.59
CA GLU A 87 17.86 2.79 -13.45
C GLU A 87 17.47 3.67 -12.27
N ALA A 88 18.38 3.84 -11.32
CA ALA A 88 18.14 4.56 -10.08
C ALA A 88 19.15 5.69 -9.87
N TYR A 89 18.65 6.83 -9.46
CA TYR A 89 19.40 8.00 -8.99
C TYR A 89 19.01 8.27 -7.55
N ASN A 90 20.00 8.48 -6.70
CA ASN A 90 19.80 8.79 -5.29
C ASN A 90 20.68 9.98 -4.90
N LEU A 91 20.09 10.91 -4.14
CA LEU A 91 20.79 12.04 -3.54
C LEU A 91 20.43 12.11 -2.07
N ALA A 92 21.45 12.11 -1.20
CA ALA A 92 21.26 12.14 0.24
C ALA A 92 22.17 13.14 0.91
N LEU A 93 21.69 13.73 2.00
CA LEU A 93 22.42 14.62 2.90
C LEU A 93 22.40 14.04 4.31
N ASP A 94 23.57 13.59 4.78
CA ASP A 94 23.78 13.16 6.17
C ASP A 94 24.29 14.35 6.98
N PHE A 95 23.72 14.60 8.14
CA PHE A 95 24.12 15.69 8.99
C PHE A 95 24.14 15.34 10.49
N ARG A 96 25.01 16.01 11.21
CA ARG A 96 25.06 16.06 12.67
C ARG A 96 25.21 17.52 13.11
N LEU A 97 24.33 17.96 13.98
CA LEU A 97 24.20 19.35 14.39
C LEU A 97 24.20 19.47 15.91
N PHE A 98 24.61 20.64 16.42
CA PHE A 98 24.52 21.05 17.82
C PHE A 98 25.23 20.08 18.78
N ASN A 99 26.50 19.73 18.49
CA ASN A 99 27.30 18.76 19.23
C ASN A 99 26.63 17.38 19.31
N GLY A 100 26.10 16.89 18.18
CA GLY A 100 25.44 15.60 18.07
C GLY A 100 24.02 15.52 18.64
N ARG A 101 23.44 16.65 19.06
CA ARG A 101 22.07 16.65 19.60
C ARG A 101 21.01 16.39 18.52
N LEU A 102 21.28 16.72 17.27
CA LEU A 102 20.43 16.43 16.13
C LEU A 102 21.24 15.73 15.05
N ASN A 103 20.85 14.52 14.72
CA ASN A 103 21.46 13.73 13.66
C ASN A 103 20.36 13.36 12.66
N GLY A 104 20.70 13.26 11.39
CA GLY A 104 19.70 12.86 10.42
C GLY A 104 20.25 12.64 9.03
N THR A 105 19.37 12.05 8.22
CA THR A 105 19.56 11.86 6.80
C THR A 105 18.30 12.33 6.09
N VAL A 106 18.49 13.15 5.07
CA VAL A 106 17.46 13.51 4.09
C VAL A 106 17.84 12.88 2.78
N GLU A 107 16.94 12.11 2.20
CA GLU A 107 17.20 11.37 0.99
C GLU A 107 16.08 11.56 -0.03
N THR A 108 16.45 11.69 -1.30
CA THR A 108 15.50 11.69 -2.42
C THR A 108 16.02 10.77 -3.50
N TYR A 109 15.08 10.08 -4.14
CA TYR A 109 15.42 9.17 -5.21
C TYR A 109 14.47 9.30 -6.40
N TYR A 110 15.00 8.93 -7.55
CA TYR A 110 14.26 8.75 -8.79
C TYR A 110 14.66 7.43 -9.42
N MET A 111 13.69 6.60 -9.75
CA MET A 111 13.91 5.32 -10.40
C MET A 111 13.01 5.19 -11.62
N SER A 112 13.58 4.69 -12.72
CA SER A 112 12.84 4.31 -13.92
C SER A 112 13.07 2.82 -14.19
N THR A 113 11.98 2.07 -14.15
CA THR A 113 11.98 0.64 -14.46
C THR A 113 11.42 0.45 -15.85
N THR A 114 12.23 -0.05 -16.74
CA THR A 114 11.91 -0.34 -18.15
C THR A 114 11.87 -1.84 -18.39
N ASP A 115 11.24 -2.27 -19.49
CA ASP A 115 11.05 -3.68 -19.81
C ASP A 115 10.36 -4.46 -18.65
N VAL A 116 9.38 -3.84 -18.00
CA VAL A 116 8.70 -4.40 -16.82
C VAL A 116 8.11 -5.77 -17.15
N LEU A 117 8.42 -6.76 -16.33
CA LEU A 117 7.93 -8.13 -16.47
C LEU A 117 6.49 -8.24 -15.97
N VAL A 118 5.56 -8.36 -16.89
CA VAL A 118 4.13 -8.38 -16.59
C VAL A 118 3.50 -9.69 -17.04
N ASN A 119 2.64 -10.23 -16.19
CA ASN A 119 1.75 -11.33 -16.54
C ASN A 119 0.40 -10.73 -16.99
N ARG A 120 0.28 -10.48 -18.28
CA ARG A 120 -0.87 -9.82 -18.88
C ARG A 120 -1.95 -10.83 -19.23
N GLU A 121 -3.19 -10.53 -18.87
CA GLU A 121 -4.35 -11.28 -19.34
C GLU A 121 -4.61 -10.99 -20.82
N LEU A 122 -4.99 -12.02 -21.55
CA LEU A 122 -5.26 -11.94 -22.99
C LEU A 122 -6.77 -12.11 -23.24
N PRO A 123 -7.30 -11.46 -24.29
CA PRO A 123 -8.67 -11.70 -24.73
C PRO A 123 -8.89 -13.17 -25.04
N THR A 124 -10.04 -13.70 -24.66
CA THR A 124 -10.40 -15.12 -24.80
C THR A 124 -10.33 -15.65 -26.23
N ILE A 125 -10.52 -14.78 -27.22
CA ILE A 125 -10.40 -15.10 -28.66
C ILE A 125 -9.00 -15.61 -29.05
N THR A 126 -7.97 -15.28 -28.25
CA THR A 126 -6.60 -15.76 -28.51
C THR A 126 -6.39 -17.22 -28.16
N GLY A 127 -7.31 -17.84 -27.42
CA GLY A 127 -7.18 -19.19 -26.91
C GLY A 127 -6.22 -19.34 -25.73
N TYR A 128 -5.62 -18.25 -25.26
CA TYR A 128 -4.72 -18.20 -24.09
C TYR A 128 -5.30 -17.31 -23.01
N LYS A 129 -5.09 -17.69 -21.75
CA LYS A 129 -5.52 -16.84 -20.62
C LYS A 129 -4.58 -15.65 -20.39
N ARG A 130 -3.26 -15.89 -20.54
CA ARG A 130 -2.24 -14.88 -20.20
C ARG A 130 -0.92 -15.07 -20.95
N VAL A 131 -0.09 -14.02 -20.92
CA VAL A 131 1.27 -14.02 -21.46
C VAL A 131 2.21 -13.25 -20.54
N TYR A 132 3.44 -13.74 -20.37
CA TYR A 132 4.52 -12.95 -19.79
C TYR A 132 5.16 -12.11 -20.88
N ALA A 133 5.23 -10.81 -20.67
CA ALA A 133 5.82 -9.86 -21.59
C ALA A 133 6.64 -8.81 -20.85
N ASN A 134 7.67 -8.29 -21.53
CA ASN A 134 8.35 -7.08 -21.07
C ASN A 134 7.61 -5.89 -21.66
N LEU A 135 6.89 -5.18 -20.84
CA LEU A 135 6.03 -4.07 -21.25
C LEU A 135 6.33 -2.83 -20.43
N GLY A 136 6.38 -1.72 -21.13
CA GLY A 136 6.24 -0.43 -20.52
C GLY A 136 7.39 0.06 -19.66
N GLU A 137 7.11 1.19 -19.04
CA GLU A 137 7.98 1.88 -18.10
C GLU A 137 7.17 2.35 -16.91
N ILE A 138 7.71 2.10 -15.72
CA ILE A 138 7.18 2.62 -14.45
C ILE A 138 8.25 3.47 -13.80
N ARG A 139 7.88 4.67 -13.37
CA ARG A 139 8.75 5.57 -12.62
C ARG A 139 8.33 5.63 -11.17
N ASN A 140 9.33 5.65 -10.29
CA ASN A 140 9.18 5.88 -8.87
C ASN A 140 10.03 7.08 -8.47
N LYS A 141 9.48 7.95 -7.64
CA LYS A 141 10.22 9.03 -6.98
C LYS A 141 9.80 9.10 -5.53
N GLY A 142 10.76 9.33 -4.66
CA GLY A 142 10.50 9.36 -3.25
C GLY A 142 11.36 10.34 -2.50
N PHE A 143 10.93 10.52 -1.26
CA PHE A 143 11.60 11.34 -0.26
C PHE A 143 11.60 10.57 1.05
N GLU A 144 12.74 10.49 1.71
CA GLU A 144 12.92 9.84 2.99
C GLU A 144 13.64 10.77 3.95
N LEU A 145 13.18 10.78 5.19
CA LEU A 145 13.76 11.56 6.28
C LEU A 145 13.93 10.66 7.49
N SER A 146 15.15 10.62 8.02
CA SER A 146 15.47 10.00 9.30
C SER A 146 16.10 11.05 10.20
N LEU A 147 15.48 11.29 11.37
CA LEU A 147 15.97 12.22 12.37
C LEU A 147 16.10 11.53 13.71
N SER A 148 17.21 11.75 14.39
CA SER A 148 17.44 11.37 15.77
C SER A 148 17.85 12.57 16.57
N SER A 149 17.15 12.87 17.66
CA SER A 149 17.41 14.05 18.48
C SER A 149 17.50 13.73 19.96
N THR A 150 18.43 14.39 20.63
CA THR A 150 18.46 14.51 22.09
C THR A 150 17.80 15.85 22.46
N ASN A 151 16.51 15.79 22.77
CA ASN A 151 15.70 17.00 23.01
C ASN A 151 16.10 17.67 24.33
N MET A 152 16.33 16.85 25.36
CA MET A 152 16.74 17.32 26.68
C MET A 152 17.72 16.32 27.29
N LYS A 153 18.79 16.82 27.90
CA LYS A 153 19.75 16.03 28.66
C LYS A 153 20.18 16.81 29.89
N GLN A 154 19.79 16.30 31.05
CA GLN A 154 20.10 16.81 32.38
C GLN A 154 20.64 15.67 33.25
N HIS A 155 21.10 15.97 34.47
CA HIS A 155 21.73 14.99 35.34
C HIS A 155 20.88 13.71 35.58
N ASN A 156 19.56 13.86 35.74
CA ASN A 156 18.66 12.74 36.06
C ASN A 156 17.54 12.58 35.04
N PHE A 157 17.63 13.22 33.88
CA PHE A 157 16.60 13.18 32.86
C PHE A 157 17.21 13.29 31.46
N GLU A 158 16.89 12.32 30.61
CA GLU A 158 17.20 12.39 29.18
C GLU A 158 15.96 12.08 28.36
N TRP A 159 15.69 12.93 27.37
CA TRP A 159 14.64 12.71 26.40
C TRP A 159 15.23 12.68 24.99
N THR A 160 15.04 11.55 24.31
CA THR A 160 15.44 11.33 22.92
C THR A 160 14.21 11.04 22.05
N SER A 161 14.26 11.46 20.80
CA SER A 161 13.24 11.19 19.81
C SER A 161 13.87 10.71 18.51
N ASN A 162 13.20 9.74 17.85
CA ASN A 162 13.55 9.31 16.50
C ASN A 162 12.31 9.46 15.61
N LEU A 163 12.47 10.14 14.48
CA LEU A 163 11.43 10.30 13.46
C LEU A 163 11.92 9.68 12.16
N ILE A 164 11.12 8.81 11.59
CA ILE A 164 11.29 8.29 10.25
C ILE A 164 10.08 8.71 9.43
N PHE A 165 10.29 9.25 8.25
CA PHE A 165 9.24 9.60 7.30
C PHE A 165 9.62 9.08 5.93
N SER A 166 8.66 8.48 5.22
CA SER A 166 8.85 7.99 3.86
C SER A 166 7.65 8.32 2.98
N LEU A 167 7.95 8.78 1.79
CA LEU A 167 7.00 9.15 0.75
C LEU A 167 7.46 8.53 -0.57
N ASN A 168 6.61 7.72 -1.20
CA ASN A 168 6.85 7.20 -2.56
C ASN A 168 5.71 7.57 -3.49
N ARG A 169 6.04 7.85 -4.76
CA ARG A 169 5.09 8.12 -5.85
C ARG A 169 5.49 7.30 -7.06
N ASN A 170 4.69 6.33 -7.40
CA ASN A 170 4.86 5.60 -8.66
C ASN A 170 3.96 6.18 -9.75
N LYS A 171 4.36 5.98 -10.99
CA LYS A 171 3.61 6.42 -12.17
C LYS A 171 3.90 5.51 -13.35
N ILE A 172 2.85 5.02 -14.00
CA ILE A 172 2.95 4.33 -15.29
C ILE A 172 3.25 5.38 -16.36
N ILE A 173 4.31 5.20 -17.12
CA ILE A 173 4.74 6.12 -18.19
C ILE A 173 4.29 5.61 -19.53
N THR A 174 4.47 4.33 -19.78
CA THR A 174 4.04 3.63 -21.00
C THR A 174 3.72 2.18 -20.65
N ILE A 175 2.85 1.55 -21.40
CA ILE A 175 2.42 0.15 -21.20
C ILE A 175 3.02 -0.70 -22.33
N THR A 176 2.64 -0.44 -23.57
CA THR A 176 3.10 -1.20 -24.75
C THR A 176 4.05 -0.38 -25.64
N GLY A 177 4.00 0.93 -25.54
CA GLY A 177 4.69 1.87 -26.42
C GLY A 177 3.97 2.10 -27.77
N GLU A 178 2.90 1.37 -28.04
CA GLU A 178 2.12 1.53 -29.26
C GLU A 178 1.17 2.74 -29.12
N LYS A 179 1.27 3.68 -30.04
CA LYS A 179 0.47 4.91 -30.04
C LYS A 179 -0.50 4.94 -31.20
N TYR A 180 -1.65 5.55 -30.99
CA TYR A 180 -2.63 5.86 -32.02
C TYR A 180 -2.84 7.37 -32.14
N ASP A 181 -3.23 7.82 -33.31
CA ASP A 181 -3.52 9.23 -33.57
C ASP A 181 -4.83 9.62 -32.91
N VAL A 182 -4.81 10.76 -32.24
CA VAL A 182 -5.99 11.36 -31.57
C VAL A 182 -6.41 12.57 -32.37
N PHE A 183 -7.73 12.66 -32.60
CA PHE A 183 -8.37 13.77 -33.29
C PHE A 183 -9.35 14.46 -32.35
N ASP A 184 -9.53 15.75 -32.49
CA ASP A 184 -10.57 16.52 -31.78
C ASP A 184 -11.97 16.27 -32.36
N LYS A 185 -12.98 16.93 -31.77
CA LYS A 185 -14.37 16.81 -32.24
C LYS A 185 -14.59 17.34 -33.66
N ASP A 186 -13.68 18.19 -34.13
CA ASP A 186 -13.72 18.82 -35.46
C ASP A 186 -12.88 18.03 -36.48
N GLY A 187 -12.27 16.89 -36.07
CA GLY A 187 -11.46 16.01 -36.91
C GLY A 187 -10.02 16.45 -37.12
N ASN A 188 -9.54 17.44 -36.35
CA ASN A 188 -8.13 17.86 -36.45
C ASN A 188 -7.24 16.94 -35.58
N PHE A 189 -6.05 16.66 -36.10
CA PHE A 189 -5.04 15.89 -35.37
C PHE A 189 -4.57 16.66 -34.13
N VAL A 190 -4.73 16.08 -32.95
CA VAL A 190 -4.34 16.68 -31.66
C VAL A 190 -3.03 16.11 -31.13
N GLY A 191 -2.67 14.90 -31.55
CA GLY A 191 -1.45 14.23 -31.11
C GLY A 191 -1.56 12.71 -31.14
N GLN A 192 -0.61 12.05 -30.54
CA GLN A 192 -0.62 10.60 -30.38
C GLN A 192 -0.77 10.21 -28.91
N LYS A 193 -1.61 9.24 -28.64
CA LYS A 193 -1.85 8.70 -27.29
C LYS A 193 -1.68 7.18 -27.32
N GLU A 194 -1.08 6.63 -26.28
CA GLU A 194 -1.07 5.21 -26.01
C GLU A 194 -2.35 4.82 -25.26
N PRO A 195 -2.99 3.68 -25.58
CA PRO A 195 -4.20 3.26 -24.88
C PRO A 195 -3.92 2.82 -23.44
N ASP A 196 -4.82 3.16 -22.55
CA ASP A 196 -4.85 2.59 -21.20
C ASP A 196 -5.29 1.13 -21.26
N ASP A 197 -4.77 0.30 -20.36
CA ASP A 197 -5.21 -1.09 -20.19
C ASP A 197 -6.26 -1.17 -19.07
N LYS A 198 -7.51 -0.93 -19.44
CA LYS A 198 -8.66 -0.96 -18.50
C LYS A 198 -8.88 -2.35 -17.90
N THR A 199 -8.53 -3.42 -18.61
CA THR A 199 -8.68 -4.81 -18.13
C THR A 199 -7.79 -5.08 -16.91
N ASN A 200 -6.58 -4.53 -16.92
CA ASN A 200 -5.61 -4.68 -15.84
C ASN A 200 -5.61 -3.47 -14.89
N ASN A 201 -6.46 -2.47 -15.10
CA ASN A 201 -6.50 -1.20 -14.38
C ASN A 201 -5.16 -0.45 -14.45
N TRP A 202 -4.53 -0.43 -15.61
CA TRP A 202 -3.29 0.32 -15.84
C TRP A 202 -3.58 1.56 -16.69
N PHE A 203 -3.39 2.70 -16.09
CA PHE A 203 -3.67 4.00 -16.69
C PHE A 203 -2.37 4.80 -16.83
N ILE A 204 -2.07 5.23 -18.04
CA ILE A 204 -0.88 6.05 -18.31
C ILE A 204 -1.00 7.37 -17.57
N GLY A 205 0.06 7.71 -16.86
CA GLY A 205 0.07 8.90 -16.01
C GLY A 205 -0.45 8.70 -14.59
N GLN A 206 -1.06 7.56 -14.29
CA GLN A 206 -1.53 7.20 -12.95
C GLN A 206 -0.57 6.24 -12.24
N ALA A 207 -0.79 6.06 -10.94
CA ALA A 207 -0.09 5.06 -10.17
C ALA A 207 -0.61 3.66 -10.49
N LYS A 208 0.25 2.64 -10.36
CA LYS A 208 -0.14 1.24 -10.60
C LYS A 208 -1.27 0.75 -9.67
N ASP A 209 -1.36 1.33 -8.49
CA ASP A 209 -2.29 0.99 -7.41
C ASP A 209 -3.49 1.94 -7.32
N VAL A 210 -3.75 2.72 -8.35
CA VAL A 210 -4.91 3.61 -8.40
C VAL A 210 -6.22 2.82 -8.32
N ILE A 211 -7.18 3.38 -7.62
CA ILE A 211 -8.55 2.86 -7.56
C ILE A 211 -9.34 3.52 -8.68
N TRP A 212 -9.82 2.73 -9.62
CA TRP A 212 -10.70 3.15 -10.70
C TRP A 212 -12.00 2.38 -10.57
N ASP A 213 -13.07 3.05 -10.12
CA ASP A 213 -14.32 2.43 -9.76
C ASP A 213 -15.46 3.45 -9.80
N TYR A 214 -16.71 3.01 -9.67
CA TYR A 214 -17.87 3.89 -9.54
C TYR A 214 -17.81 4.64 -8.22
N LYS A 215 -18.11 5.95 -8.27
CA LYS A 215 -18.19 6.78 -7.08
C LYS A 215 -19.56 6.64 -6.43
N ILE A 216 -19.57 6.29 -5.16
CA ILE A 216 -20.78 6.23 -4.34
C ILE A 216 -21.10 7.64 -3.84
N LEU A 217 -22.34 8.08 -4.05
CA LEU A 217 -22.87 9.37 -3.60
C LEU A 217 -23.62 9.28 -2.25
N GLY A 218 -23.57 8.12 -1.59
CA GLY A 218 -24.37 7.78 -0.42
C GLY A 218 -25.46 6.77 -0.76
N THR A 219 -26.52 6.72 0.06
CA THR A 219 -27.68 5.86 -0.15
C THR A 219 -28.89 6.65 -0.64
N TRP A 220 -29.78 6.01 -1.40
CA TRP A 220 -31.08 6.58 -1.71
C TRP A 220 -31.87 6.82 -0.43
N LYS A 221 -32.52 8.00 -0.31
CA LYS A 221 -33.26 8.41 0.88
C LYS A 221 -34.75 8.14 0.69
N ILE A 222 -35.49 8.12 1.80
CA ILE A 222 -36.94 8.12 1.76
C ILE A 222 -37.42 9.40 1.03
N GLY A 223 -38.37 9.22 0.13
CA GLY A 223 -38.87 10.29 -0.79
C GLY A 223 -38.12 10.34 -2.12
N GLN A 224 -37.14 9.43 -2.37
CA GLN A 224 -36.45 9.30 -3.65
C GLN A 224 -36.75 7.97 -4.35
N GLU A 225 -37.93 7.39 -4.08
CA GLU A 225 -38.34 6.07 -4.59
C GLU A 225 -38.42 6.04 -6.13
N GLU A 226 -38.95 7.09 -6.75
CA GLU A 226 -39.09 7.17 -8.19
C GLU A 226 -37.74 7.27 -8.92
N GLU A 227 -36.80 8.03 -8.36
CA GLU A 227 -35.42 8.13 -8.89
C GLU A 227 -34.68 6.83 -8.72
N ALA A 228 -34.76 6.22 -7.54
CA ALA A 228 -34.12 4.93 -7.24
C ALA A 228 -34.62 3.82 -8.17
N ALA A 229 -35.93 3.80 -8.45
CA ALA A 229 -36.54 2.81 -9.32
C ALA A 229 -36.00 2.85 -10.76
N LYS A 230 -35.56 4.01 -11.27
CA LYS A 230 -34.90 4.13 -12.59
C LYS A 230 -33.59 3.31 -12.66
N TRP A 231 -32.97 3.06 -11.51
CA TRP A 231 -31.75 2.29 -11.36
C TRP A 231 -31.97 0.84 -10.88
N ASN A 232 -33.22 0.38 -10.84
CA ASN A 232 -33.64 -0.89 -10.25
C ASN A 232 -33.30 -0.98 -8.76
N GLN A 233 -33.39 0.13 -8.05
CA GLN A 233 -33.05 0.27 -6.65
C GLN A 233 -34.21 0.83 -5.83
N ALA A 234 -34.05 0.87 -4.51
CA ALA A 234 -34.96 1.43 -3.56
C ALA A 234 -34.20 2.24 -2.47
N PRO A 235 -34.91 3.03 -1.64
CA PRO A 235 -34.29 3.69 -0.50
C PRO A 235 -33.41 2.74 0.34
N GLY A 236 -32.21 3.20 0.68
CA GLY A 236 -31.20 2.42 1.39
C GLY A 236 -30.21 1.65 0.50
N ASP A 237 -30.43 1.56 -0.82
CA ASP A 237 -29.42 1.07 -1.75
C ASP A 237 -28.38 2.15 -2.04
N PHE A 238 -27.13 1.77 -2.36
CA PHE A 238 -26.10 2.73 -2.72
C PHE A 238 -26.37 3.38 -4.07
N ARG A 239 -26.35 4.70 -4.08
CA ARG A 239 -26.45 5.53 -5.27
C ARG A 239 -25.07 5.73 -5.88
N LEU A 240 -24.90 5.33 -7.15
CA LEU A 240 -23.70 5.56 -7.94
C LEU A 240 -23.83 6.84 -8.77
N GLU A 241 -22.68 7.49 -9.03
CA GLU A 241 -22.64 8.67 -9.91
C GLU A 241 -22.64 8.24 -11.37
N ASP A 242 -23.62 8.73 -12.12
CA ASP A 242 -23.67 8.71 -13.59
C ASP A 242 -22.97 10.02 -14.04
N VAL A 243 -21.78 9.92 -14.59
CA VAL A 243 -20.90 11.08 -14.84
C VAL A 243 -21.32 11.83 -16.09
N ASN A 244 -21.87 11.13 -17.08
CA ASN A 244 -22.25 11.68 -18.37
C ASN A 244 -23.77 11.92 -18.50
N ASP A 245 -24.57 11.56 -17.46
CA ASP A 245 -26.02 11.69 -17.37
C ASP A 245 -26.75 10.98 -18.54
N ASP A 246 -26.23 9.86 -19.04
CA ASP A 246 -26.83 9.08 -20.11
C ASP A 246 -27.87 8.04 -19.61
N GLY A 247 -27.98 7.90 -18.29
CA GLY A 247 -28.87 6.96 -17.63
C GLY A 247 -28.36 5.50 -17.69
N LEU A 248 -27.10 5.26 -18.02
CA LEU A 248 -26.44 3.97 -18.00
C LEU A 248 -25.25 4.05 -17.04
N LEU A 249 -24.80 2.90 -16.53
CA LEU A 249 -23.56 2.80 -15.77
C LEU A 249 -22.59 1.94 -16.57
N THR A 250 -21.56 2.58 -17.06
CA THR A 250 -20.51 1.98 -17.90
C THR A 250 -19.12 2.29 -17.35
N ASP A 251 -18.08 1.84 -18.04
CA ASP A 251 -16.71 2.21 -17.71
C ASP A 251 -16.42 3.72 -17.83
N GLU A 252 -17.29 4.48 -18.50
CA GLU A 252 -17.16 5.93 -18.64
C GLU A 252 -17.55 6.69 -17.37
N ASP A 253 -18.32 6.05 -16.48
CA ASP A 253 -18.73 6.60 -15.19
C ASP A 253 -17.78 6.27 -14.06
N LYS A 254 -16.79 5.40 -14.32
CA LYS A 254 -15.75 5.09 -13.35
C LYS A 254 -14.75 6.24 -13.22
N GLN A 255 -14.34 6.50 -11.97
CA GLN A 255 -13.49 7.62 -11.61
C GLN A 255 -12.26 7.14 -10.82
N PHE A 256 -11.24 7.97 -10.77
CA PHE A 256 -10.09 7.73 -9.90
C PHE A 256 -10.43 8.15 -8.46
N LEU A 257 -10.68 7.16 -7.60
CA LEU A 257 -11.16 7.37 -6.24
C LEU A 257 -10.06 7.45 -5.18
N GLY A 258 -8.81 7.23 -5.57
CA GLY A 258 -7.66 7.23 -4.66
C GLY A 258 -6.68 6.09 -4.94
N TYR A 259 -6.03 5.61 -3.90
CA TYR A 259 -4.94 4.63 -4.00
C TYR A 259 -5.13 3.50 -3.00
N LYS A 260 -4.68 2.30 -3.37
CA LYS A 260 -4.72 1.10 -2.50
C LYS A 260 -3.54 1.05 -1.53
N THR A 261 -2.41 1.67 -1.87
CA THR A 261 -1.20 1.71 -1.03
C THR A 261 -1.00 3.06 -0.37
N PRO A 262 -0.39 3.11 0.82
CA PRO A 262 -0.12 4.37 1.51
C PRO A 262 0.69 5.35 0.68
N ARG A 263 0.30 6.62 0.72
CA ARG A 263 1.01 7.71 0.03
C ARG A 263 2.21 8.20 0.82
N PHE A 264 2.17 8.10 2.13
CA PHE A 264 3.31 8.32 3.02
C PHE A 264 3.13 7.53 4.31
N SER A 265 4.24 7.29 4.98
CA SER A 265 4.31 6.70 6.31
C SER A 265 5.22 7.50 7.21
N TRP A 266 4.98 7.43 8.52
CA TRP A 266 5.89 7.97 9.49
C TRP A 266 5.90 7.12 10.77
N THR A 267 7.04 7.12 11.43
CA THR A 267 7.23 6.49 12.74
C THR A 267 7.90 7.49 13.66
N LEU A 268 7.33 7.68 14.84
CA LEU A 268 7.90 8.53 15.88
C LEU A 268 8.12 7.70 17.15
N SER A 269 9.38 7.54 17.54
CA SER A 269 9.76 6.92 18.80
C SER A 269 10.22 7.98 19.78
N ASN A 270 9.78 7.89 21.03
CA ASN A 270 10.28 8.74 22.12
C ASN A 270 10.76 7.85 23.26
N THR A 271 11.90 8.22 23.84
CA THR A 271 12.47 7.54 25.02
C THR A 271 12.79 8.60 26.07
N PHE A 272 12.33 8.35 27.28
CA PHE A 272 12.57 9.16 28.48
C PHE A 272 13.32 8.32 29.50
N THR A 273 14.53 8.74 29.84
CA THR A 273 15.31 8.12 30.90
C THR A 273 15.26 8.98 32.14
N LEU A 274 14.81 8.43 33.26
CA LEU A 274 14.64 9.11 34.53
C LEU A 274 15.58 8.48 35.60
N PHE A 275 16.28 9.31 36.33
CA PHE A 275 17.19 8.90 37.41
C PHE A 275 18.25 7.87 37.00
N ASN A 276 18.54 7.75 35.69
CA ASN A 276 19.41 6.76 35.05
C ASN A 276 18.97 5.29 35.21
N ASP A 277 17.90 5.01 35.90
CA ASP A 277 17.42 3.68 36.23
C ASP A 277 16.07 3.33 35.60
N PHE A 278 15.23 4.31 35.32
CA PHE A 278 13.92 4.13 34.68
C PHE A 278 13.96 4.60 33.23
N GLU A 279 13.42 3.80 32.35
CA GLU A 279 13.27 4.13 30.94
C GLU A 279 11.82 3.92 30.55
N PHE A 280 11.16 4.98 30.08
CA PHE A 280 9.85 4.93 29.48
C PHE A 280 9.99 5.24 28.00
N SER A 281 9.40 4.40 27.15
CA SER A 281 9.40 4.65 25.71
C SER A 281 8.06 4.31 25.08
N PHE A 282 7.77 4.99 23.98
CA PHE A 282 6.64 4.64 23.13
C PHE A 282 6.98 4.87 21.65
N VAL A 283 6.27 4.12 20.79
CA VAL A 283 6.39 4.18 19.35
C VAL A 283 5.02 4.44 18.75
N LEU A 284 4.91 5.53 18.00
CA LEU A 284 3.78 5.82 17.12
C LEU A 284 4.17 5.45 15.70
N TYR A 285 3.29 4.72 15.02
CA TYR A 285 3.43 4.32 13.62
C TYR A 285 2.18 4.71 12.84
N SER A 286 2.35 5.10 11.59
CA SER A 286 1.22 5.64 10.82
C SER A 286 1.38 5.45 9.33
N LEU A 287 0.26 5.08 8.67
CA LEU A 287 0.12 4.97 7.22
C LEU A 287 -1.02 5.88 6.75
N TRP A 288 -0.79 6.64 5.68
CA TRP A 288 -1.75 7.66 5.23
C TRP A 288 -1.99 7.65 3.73
N GLY A 289 -3.22 8.08 3.37
CA GLY A 289 -3.62 8.41 2.00
C GLY A 289 -3.91 7.18 1.14
N HIS A 290 -4.37 6.10 1.74
CA HIS A 290 -4.80 4.89 1.05
C HIS A 290 -6.20 4.48 1.46
N LYS A 291 -6.86 3.71 0.60
CA LYS A 291 -8.20 3.19 0.82
C LYS A 291 -8.21 1.67 0.81
N GLY A 292 -9.19 1.10 1.48
CA GLY A 292 -9.51 -0.32 1.43
C GLY A 292 -10.97 -0.54 1.09
N SER A 293 -11.27 -1.62 0.39
CA SER A 293 -12.65 -2.01 0.12
C SER A 293 -13.23 -2.77 1.30
N TYR A 294 -14.48 -2.47 1.64
CA TYR A 294 -15.27 -3.21 2.61
C TYR A 294 -16.65 -3.50 2.03
N ASN A 295 -16.71 -4.50 1.17
CA ASN A 295 -17.90 -4.82 0.39
C ASN A 295 -19.06 -5.38 1.23
N LEU A 296 -18.80 -5.82 2.47
CA LEU A 296 -19.87 -6.19 3.41
C LEU A 296 -20.81 -5.03 3.72
N ALA A 297 -20.36 -3.78 3.56
CA ALA A 297 -21.22 -2.59 3.70
C ALA A 297 -22.36 -2.53 2.67
N LYS A 298 -22.29 -3.28 1.57
CA LYS A 298 -23.38 -3.41 0.61
C LYS A 298 -24.57 -4.18 1.18
N HIS A 299 -24.38 -5.08 2.13
CA HIS A 299 -25.40 -5.99 2.65
C HIS A 299 -26.18 -6.74 1.53
N ALA A 300 -25.49 -7.02 0.42
CA ALA A 300 -26.08 -7.71 -0.73
C ALA A 300 -26.24 -9.22 -0.51
N ASP A 301 -25.49 -9.79 0.44
CA ASP A 301 -25.53 -11.20 0.75
C ASP A 301 -26.78 -11.62 1.53
N HIS A 302 -27.18 -12.86 1.39
CA HIS A 302 -28.25 -13.46 2.15
C HIS A 302 -27.84 -13.66 3.61
N ILE A 303 -28.43 -12.88 4.52
CA ILE A 303 -28.12 -12.93 5.95
C ILE A 303 -28.60 -14.24 6.57
N GLU A 304 -29.68 -14.80 6.08
CA GLU A 304 -30.30 -16.03 6.57
C GLU A 304 -29.36 -17.26 6.56
N ASP A 305 -28.35 -17.24 5.68
CA ASP A 305 -27.36 -18.34 5.57
C ASP A 305 -26.15 -18.17 6.49
N ARG A 306 -26.10 -17.11 7.29
CA ARG A 306 -24.90 -16.74 8.07
C ARG A 306 -25.12 -16.87 9.57
N CYS A 307 -24.56 -17.92 10.15
CA CYS A 307 -24.59 -18.11 11.61
C CYS A 307 -23.58 -17.22 12.36
N ASN A 308 -22.56 -16.69 11.67
CA ASN A 308 -21.46 -15.90 12.25
C ASN A 308 -21.27 -14.57 11.51
N SER A 309 -22.35 -13.81 11.30
CA SER A 309 -22.25 -12.48 10.73
C SER A 309 -21.59 -11.50 11.72
N ARG A 310 -20.84 -10.55 11.20
CA ARG A 310 -20.30 -9.46 12.01
C ARG A 310 -21.42 -8.49 12.35
N ASP A 311 -21.34 -7.85 13.52
CA ASP A 311 -22.18 -6.72 13.87
C ASP A 311 -21.74 -5.51 13.04
N ILE A 312 -22.46 -5.26 11.93
CA ILE A 312 -22.15 -4.22 10.95
C ILE A 312 -23.39 -3.32 10.86
N PRO A 313 -23.22 -1.99 10.94
CA PRO A 313 -24.31 -1.05 10.75
C PRO A 313 -24.99 -1.27 9.40
N TYR A 314 -26.29 -0.99 9.33
CA TYR A 314 -27.07 -1.01 8.11
C TYR A 314 -28.09 0.12 8.09
N TRP A 315 -28.49 0.50 6.91
CA TRP A 315 -29.49 1.55 6.70
C TRP A 315 -30.89 1.09 7.12
N THR A 316 -31.60 1.94 7.82
CA THR A 316 -33.05 1.80 8.12
C THR A 316 -33.76 3.12 7.87
N PRO A 317 -35.10 3.13 7.73
CA PRO A 317 -35.87 4.36 7.60
C PRO A 317 -35.61 5.39 8.70
N GLU A 318 -35.37 4.93 9.92
CA GLU A 318 -35.12 5.75 11.11
C GLU A 318 -33.64 6.18 11.21
N ASN A 319 -32.72 5.44 10.54
CA ASN A 319 -31.29 5.71 10.56
C ASN A 319 -30.73 5.58 9.14
N GLN A 320 -30.87 6.64 8.35
CA GLN A 320 -30.50 6.70 6.93
C GLN A 320 -29.00 6.94 6.74
N LEU A 321 -28.22 5.89 6.94
CA LEU A 321 -26.76 5.91 6.76
C LEU A 321 -26.38 6.10 5.29
N ASP A 322 -25.26 6.77 5.02
CA ASP A 322 -24.66 6.92 3.70
C ASP A 322 -23.55 5.92 3.42
N ASP A 323 -22.91 5.39 4.48
CA ASP A 323 -21.75 4.50 4.39
C ASP A 323 -22.12 3.00 4.36
N PHE A 324 -23.38 2.66 4.67
CA PHE A 324 -23.88 1.30 4.74
C PHE A 324 -25.25 1.21 4.07
N ALA A 325 -25.39 0.23 3.19
CA ALA A 325 -26.67 -0.01 2.53
C ALA A 325 -27.70 -0.70 3.44
N ARG A 326 -28.94 -0.76 3.00
CA ARG A 326 -29.97 -1.59 3.62
C ARG A 326 -29.66 -3.08 3.48
N LEU A 327 -30.28 -3.90 4.32
CA LEU A 327 -30.21 -5.36 4.18
C LEU A 327 -30.80 -5.79 2.84
N ARG A 328 -30.13 -6.75 2.15
CA ARG A 328 -30.49 -7.22 0.82
C ARG A 328 -30.53 -6.08 -0.22
N SER A 329 -29.50 -5.22 -0.19
CA SER A 329 -29.43 -4.14 -1.14
C SER A 329 -29.26 -4.65 -2.57
N ALA A 330 -29.78 -3.89 -3.52
CA ALA A 330 -29.63 -4.16 -4.94
C ALA A 330 -28.51 -3.30 -5.55
N PRO A 331 -27.66 -3.86 -6.44
CA PRO A 331 -26.74 -3.06 -7.22
C PRO A 331 -27.47 -2.24 -8.28
N ALA A 332 -27.02 -1.02 -8.53
CA ALA A 332 -27.58 -0.17 -9.58
C ALA A 332 -27.47 -0.84 -10.95
N LYS A 333 -28.59 -1.14 -11.60
CA LYS A 333 -28.65 -1.82 -12.91
C LYS A 333 -27.75 -3.06 -13.04
N GLY A 334 -27.43 -3.71 -11.93
CA GLY A 334 -26.62 -4.95 -11.90
C GLY A 334 -25.12 -4.77 -12.07
N VAL A 335 -24.57 -3.54 -12.01
CA VAL A 335 -23.13 -3.33 -12.09
C VAL A 335 -22.43 -3.71 -10.78
N ASP A 336 -21.23 -4.27 -10.88
CA ASP A 336 -20.38 -4.52 -9.71
C ASP A 336 -19.49 -3.30 -9.41
N TYR A 337 -19.36 -2.99 -8.13
CA TYR A 337 -18.56 -1.89 -7.59
C TYR A 337 -18.04 -2.25 -6.21
N SER A 338 -17.09 -1.48 -5.69
CA SER A 338 -16.60 -1.67 -4.32
C SER A 338 -16.91 -0.47 -3.44
N VAL A 339 -17.15 -0.73 -2.15
CA VAL A 339 -17.31 0.33 -1.14
C VAL A 339 -15.94 0.64 -0.55
N TRP A 340 -15.43 1.85 -0.81
CA TRP A 340 -14.06 2.26 -0.48
C TRP A 340 -14.05 3.19 0.73
N PHE A 341 -13.32 2.81 1.78
CA PHE A 341 -13.10 3.59 2.98
C PHE A 341 -11.66 4.05 3.10
N ASP A 342 -11.42 5.21 3.73
CA ASP A 342 -10.08 5.65 4.08
C ASP A 342 -9.49 4.72 5.14
N LYS A 343 -8.30 4.16 4.85
CA LYS A 343 -7.56 3.28 5.74
C LYS A 343 -6.44 3.98 6.51
N SER A 344 -6.34 5.30 6.43
CA SER A 344 -5.33 6.07 7.15
C SER A 344 -5.51 5.93 8.66
N TYR A 345 -4.42 5.69 9.36
CA TYR A 345 -4.44 5.47 10.80
C TYR A 345 -3.15 5.91 11.49
N ILE A 346 -3.24 6.09 12.81
CA ILE A 346 -2.12 6.24 13.73
C ILE A 346 -2.22 5.10 14.75
N ARG A 347 -1.13 4.38 14.95
CA ARG A 347 -1.04 3.28 15.90
C ARG A 347 -0.03 3.61 16.98
N LEU A 348 -0.41 3.44 18.24
CA LEU A 348 0.51 3.35 19.36
C LEU A 348 1.02 1.90 19.39
N GLU A 349 2.06 1.66 18.58
CA GLU A 349 2.58 0.32 18.29
C GLU A 349 3.18 -0.33 19.51
N ASN A 350 3.88 0.47 20.33
CA ASN A 350 4.59 -0.03 21.48
C ASN A 350 4.62 0.98 22.61
N ILE A 351 4.44 0.50 23.84
CA ILE A 351 4.75 1.22 25.08
C ILE A 351 5.66 0.30 25.91
N ALA A 352 6.80 0.80 26.32
CA ALA A 352 7.70 0.04 27.19
C ALA A 352 8.10 0.83 28.41
N LEU A 353 8.14 0.14 29.54
CA LEU A 353 8.73 0.59 30.80
C LEU A 353 9.85 -0.36 31.17
N ALA A 354 11.02 0.18 31.45
CA ALA A 354 12.15 -0.62 31.90
C ALA A 354 12.71 -0.03 33.19
N TYR A 355 13.11 -0.90 34.10
CA TYR A 355 13.76 -0.53 35.33
C TYR A 355 15.04 -1.30 35.49
N LYS A 356 16.17 -0.59 35.54
CA LYS A 356 17.49 -1.14 35.85
C LYS A 356 17.72 -1.05 37.34
N VAL A 357 17.82 -2.20 38.01
CA VAL A 357 18.06 -2.23 39.45
C VAL A 357 19.43 -1.66 39.75
N PRO A 358 19.55 -0.60 40.58
CA PRO A 358 20.83 0.01 40.90
C PRO A 358 21.82 -1.00 41.51
N ALA A 359 23.07 -0.93 41.11
CA ALA A 359 24.13 -1.86 41.56
C ALA A 359 24.26 -1.95 43.11
N LYS A 360 23.89 -0.88 43.81
CA LYS A 360 23.92 -0.86 45.29
C LYS A 360 23.04 -1.93 45.93
N PHE A 361 21.91 -2.31 45.29
CA PHE A 361 20.99 -3.35 45.77
C PHE A 361 21.48 -4.76 45.40
N LEU A 362 22.37 -4.89 44.38
CA LEU A 362 22.87 -6.17 43.90
C LEU A 362 24.15 -6.62 44.57
N LYS A 363 24.85 -5.74 45.29
CA LYS A 363 26.15 -5.98 45.93
C LYS A 363 26.28 -7.24 46.77
N LYS A 364 25.19 -7.76 47.34
CA LYS A 364 25.13 -8.96 48.19
C LYS A 364 24.63 -10.20 47.44
N THR A 365 24.47 -10.11 46.14
CA THR A 365 23.98 -11.19 45.24
C THR A 365 25.03 -11.52 44.21
N PRO A 366 25.00 -12.68 43.59
CA PRO A 366 25.86 -13.00 42.45
C PRO A 366 25.48 -12.27 41.15
N ILE A 367 24.46 -11.41 41.20
CA ILE A 367 23.90 -10.72 40.03
C ILE A 367 24.67 -9.42 39.82
N SER A 368 25.31 -9.26 38.67
CA SER A 368 26.02 -8.05 38.28
C SER A 368 25.11 -7.01 37.62
N ASN A 369 24.06 -7.45 36.94
CA ASN A 369 23.06 -6.56 36.31
C ASN A 369 21.67 -7.21 36.34
N LEU A 370 20.63 -6.41 36.62
CA LEU A 370 19.23 -6.83 36.60
C LEU A 370 18.37 -5.74 35.97
N LYS A 371 17.72 -6.05 34.84
CA LYS A 371 16.78 -5.15 34.16
C LYS A 371 15.41 -5.84 34.08
N LEU A 372 14.39 -5.16 34.58
CA LEU A 372 12.99 -5.55 34.46
C LEU A 372 12.35 -4.75 33.32
N THR A 373 11.56 -5.38 32.50
CA THR A 373 10.85 -4.71 31.40
C THR A 373 9.39 -5.10 31.37
N LEU A 374 8.53 -4.13 31.16
CA LEU A 374 7.14 -4.33 30.84
C LEU A 374 6.89 -3.71 29.47
N ASN A 375 6.29 -4.46 28.55
CA ASN A 375 6.04 -4.01 27.19
C ASN A 375 4.57 -4.29 26.83
N VAL A 376 3.94 -3.32 26.18
CA VAL A 376 2.57 -3.44 25.63
C VAL A 376 2.66 -3.17 24.14
N LYS A 377 2.44 -4.20 23.34
CA LYS A 377 2.38 -4.09 21.87
C LYS A 377 0.92 -3.87 21.43
N ASN A 378 0.71 -3.11 20.34
CA ASN A 378 -0.60 -2.74 19.82
C ASN A 378 -1.49 -2.08 20.90
N ALA A 379 -0.94 -1.09 21.63
CA ALA A 379 -1.59 -0.49 22.80
C ALA A 379 -2.87 0.26 22.43
N ALA A 380 -2.87 1.00 21.32
CA ALA A 380 -4.03 1.72 20.80
C ALA A 380 -3.88 1.99 19.30
N MET A 381 -5.02 2.25 18.64
CA MET A 381 -5.08 2.64 17.23
C MET A 381 -6.19 3.64 17.01
N TRP A 382 -5.95 4.64 16.18
CA TRP A 382 -6.91 5.66 15.76
C TRP A 382 -6.97 5.69 14.24
N ALA A 383 -8.09 5.26 13.69
CA ALA A 383 -8.41 5.36 12.27
C ALA A 383 -9.65 6.24 12.12
N LYS A 384 -9.66 7.11 11.10
CA LYS A 384 -10.78 8.04 10.88
C LYS A 384 -12.03 7.30 10.44
N ASP A 385 -11.93 6.57 9.35
CA ASP A 385 -13.09 5.97 8.69
C ASP A 385 -13.05 4.43 8.71
N TRP A 386 -11.88 3.83 8.97
CA TRP A 386 -11.73 2.38 8.98
C TRP A 386 -12.11 1.80 10.35
N LYS A 387 -13.22 1.06 10.40
CA LYS A 387 -13.78 0.46 11.63
C LYS A 387 -13.85 -1.08 11.57
N PHE A 388 -13.26 -1.71 10.55
CA PHE A 388 -13.48 -3.10 10.17
C PHE A 388 -12.35 -4.04 10.58
N GLY A 389 -11.76 -3.82 11.74
CA GLY A 389 -10.58 -4.54 12.22
C GLY A 389 -9.31 -3.75 12.00
N ASP A 390 -8.17 -4.44 11.96
CA ASP A 390 -6.88 -3.80 11.71
C ASP A 390 -6.79 -3.31 10.26
N PRO A 391 -6.39 -2.05 10.01
CA PRO A 391 -6.21 -1.55 8.66
C PRO A 391 -5.15 -2.29 7.84
N GLU A 392 -4.20 -2.99 8.46
CA GLU A 392 -3.14 -3.69 7.73
C GLU A 392 -3.59 -5.06 7.24
N ASP A 393 -4.15 -5.89 8.11
CA ASP A 393 -4.49 -7.27 7.79
C ASP A 393 -6.01 -7.60 7.86
N GLY A 394 -6.84 -6.64 8.27
CA GLY A 394 -8.28 -6.82 8.39
C GLY A 394 -8.73 -7.65 9.59
N MET A 395 -7.81 -8.15 10.41
CA MET A 395 -8.11 -8.89 11.62
C MET A 395 -8.18 -7.94 12.82
N ARG A 396 -8.62 -8.43 13.98
CA ARG A 396 -8.50 -7.65 15.21
C ARG A 396 -7.08 -7.75 15.73
N SER A 397 -6.34 -6.63 15.76
CA SER A 397 -5.03 -6.56 16.41
C SER A 397 -5.13 -6.98 17.86
N GLN A 398 -4.37 -7.98 18.25
CA GLN A 398 -4.28 -8.41 19.63
C GLN A 398 -3.33 -7.48 20.39
N ARG A 399 -3.77 -7.05 21.59
CA ARG A 399 -2.89 -6.34 22.50
C ARG A 399 -2.05 -7.38 23.25
N ILE A 400 -0.73 -7.24 23.20
CA ILE A 400 0.22 -8.20 23.77
C ILE A 400 0.94 -7.53 24.95
N PHE A 401 0.87 -8.14 26.10
CA PHE A 401 1.61 -7.74 27.30
C PHE A 401 2.80 -8.68 27.48
N THR A 402 3.99 -8.14 27.60
CA THR A 402 5.21 -8.92 27.78
C THR A 402 5.94 -8.41 29.02
N PHE A 403 6.19 -9.30 29.95
CA PHE A 403 7.11 -9.05 31.06
C PHE A 403 8.44 -9.72 30.78
N GLY A 404 9.53 -8.97 30.89
CA GLY A 404 10.90 -9.46 30.67
C GLY A 404 11.77 -9.25 31.90
N LEU A 405 12.62 -10.21 32.15
CA LEU A 405 13.67 -10.16 33.15
C LEU A 405 15.00 -10.47 32.45
N ASN A 406 15.93 -9.52 32.50
CA ASN A 406 17.27 -9.69 32.00
C ASN A 406 18.25 -9.63 33.16
N MET A 407 19.01 -10.70 33.36
CA MET A 407 19.91 -10.87 34.48
C MET A 407 21.28 -11.33 33.98
N THR A 408 22.33 -10.69 34.49
CA THR A 408 23.72 -11.10 34.31
C THR A 408 24.28 -11.50 35.66
N LEU A 409 24.90 -12.68 35.72
CA LEU A 409 25.57 -13.22 36.92
C LEU A 409 27.01 -12.78 36.96
#